data_e9a194dfa835c1437f8ecacf7cf4439e
#
_entry.id   e9a194dfa835c1437f8ecacf7cf4439e
#
_cell.length_a   1.000
_cell.length_b   1.000
_cell.length_c   1.000
_cell.angle_alpha   90.00
_cell.angle_beta   90.00
_cell.angle_gamma   90.00
#
_symmetry.space_group_name_H-M   'P 1'
#
loop_
_entity.id
_entity.type
_entity.pdbx_description
1 polymer ?
#
loop_
_entity_poly.entity_id
_entity_poly.type
_entity_poly.pdbx_seq_one_letter_code
_entity_poly.pdbx_strand_id
1 'polypeptide(L)'
;KRALEHYEDVNIYPINAGLMASSKFWIAEIHYRQEKYKEAIGEYRAFKSMTGVSSTGLAELADYSIGYAYFELKQYDAAISSFRNYIKTATNKEKKSEANLRLGDAYFLTDRDDQAVVYYQNAIDLDEKNVDYAIYQKSVSSGYLANYEEKERLLNLLLTKYPKSNYATNTVFELANNYRVQNKNSQALTFYKQIVTTQDGTYQERKSRLEIGGIYLRDNKFEEAETEFRILIQKYPKSIEGEAAINELEKSYLAQNRIAEFPDLLASLGIKYSQSKLDSTLWYPANQAYLDADCENAKNGMSAYLSKIEQPRNYVTAHFYIAECNYQEKEYETALFHYNKVIEKNEKHMLDALFHTANLNYRLKNIEKANEYYIQLEKINTNEQKIPVMNKGLMITHFKLKNYPEAIKYADKILANQQLTTEGKEEAYMIKATSNFELGNTDEAEIAYKKVVELSTDIDKAEAGYKLCEIHFLQGEYKQTEAEVFSYLKQKPSYGYWLGKAYILLGDVYVKLDDNFQAKATLQSVIDHYKGKDDIIPIAKEKLEAIKATEEAKDNKEEEEIEIDITE
;
A
#
# COMPACT_ATOMS: atom_id res chain seq x y z
N LYS A 1 -29.60 60.24 27.51
CA LYS A 1 -30.78 60.91 26.95
C LYS A 1 -30.77 62.41 27.27
N ARG A 2 -30.88 62.82 28.55
CA ARG A 2 -30.90 64.27 28.93
C ARG A 2 -29.68 65.06 28.44
N ALA A 3 -28.46 64.50 28.46
CA ALA A 3 -27.27 65.19 27.97
C ALA A 3 -27.36 65.46 26.46
N LEU A 4 -27.92 64.56 25.65
CA LEU A 4 -28.13 64.74 24.22
C LEU A 4 -29.11 65.89 23.98
N GLU A 5 -30.25 65.88 24.65
CA GLU A 5 -31.27 66.95 24.57
C GLU A 5 -30.66 68.32 24.90
N HIS A 6 -29.87 68.46 25.95
CA HIS A 6 -29.21 69.74 26.29
C HIS A 6 -28.16 70.19 25.25
N TYR A 7 -27.44 69.27 24.62
CA TYR A 7 -26.50 69.63 23.58
C TYR A 7 -27.23 69.96 22.25
N GLU A 8 -28.37 69.38 21.97
CA GLU A 8 -29.23 69.72 20.83
C GLU A 8 -29.84 71.10 21.02
N ASP A 9 -30.29 71.48 22.23
CA ASP A 9 -30.81 72.83 22.53
C ASP A 9 -29.79 73.94 22.23
N VAL A 10 -28.49 73.75 22.49
CA VAL A 10 -27.44 74.73 22.19
C VAL A 10 -27.35 74.98 20.69
N ASN A 11 -27.69 74.09 19.81
CA ASN A 11 -27.67 74.28 18.37
C ASN A 11 -28.92 75.01 17.88
N ILE A 12 -30.01 75.01 18.64
CA ILE A 12 -31.24 75.75 18.35
C ILE A 12 -31.08 77.26 18.64
N TYR A 13 -30.28 77.62 19.67
CA TYR A 13 -30.06 78.94 20.14
C TYR A 13 -28.60 79.39 19.88
N PRO A 14 -28.28 79.96 18.71
CA PRO A 14 -26.92 80.26 18.27
C PRO A 14 -26.33 81.48 19.00
N ILE A 15 -25.86 81.30 20.22
CA ILE A 15 -25.30 82.42 21.03
C ILE A 15 -23.78 82.55 20.80
N ASN A 16 -23.08 81.44 20.57
CA ASN A 16 -21.63 81.45 20.39
C ASN A 16 -21.19 80.31 19.50
N ALA A 17 -20.44 80.59 18.46
CA ALA A 17 -19.99 79.61 17.48
C ALA A 17 -19.13 78.51 18.06
N GLY A 18 -18.31 78.80 19.08
CA GLY A 18 -17.48 77.81 19.79
C GLY A 18 -18.30 76.90 20.65
N LEU A 19 -19.35 77.36 21.34
CA LEU A 19 -20.26 76.54 22.12
C LEU A 19 -21.08 75.60 21.22
N MET A 20 -21.57 76.10 20.10
CA MET A 20 -22.28 75.29 19.09
C MET A 20 -21.37 74.16 18.54
N ALA A 21 -20.16 74.53 18.18
CA ALA A 21 -19.19 73.51 17.71
C ALA A 21 -18.88 72.49 18.84
N SER A 22 -18.62 72.91 20.06
CA SER A 22 -18.40 72.00 21.19
C SER A 22 -19.60 71.07 21.44
N SER A 23 -20.82 71.62 21.35
CA SER A 23 -22.04 70.81 21.48
C SER A 23 -22.11 69.74 20.42
N LYS A 24 -21.79 70.02 19.18
CA LYS A 24 -21.76 69.08 18.07
C LYS A 24 -20.75 67.95 18.31
N PHE A 25 -19.58 68.28 18.82
CA PHE A 25 -18.59 67.31 19.23
C PHE A 25 -19.11 66.36 20.32
N TRP A 26 -19.76 66.91 21.36
CA TRP A 26 -20.27 66.08 22.43
C TRP A 26 -21.49 65.23 22.04
N ILE A 27 -22.31 65.69 21.09
CA ILE A 27 -23.36 64.87 20.47
C ILE A 27 -22.72 63.67 19.78
N ALA A 28 -21.68 63.87 19.00
CA ALA A 28 -20.93 62.77 18.35
C ALA A 28 -20.37 61.79 19.38
N GLU A 29 -19.78 62.27 20.49
CA GLU A 29 -19.25 61.44 21.57
C GLU A 29 -20.35 60.59 22.25
N ILE A 30 -21.55 61.18 22.42
CA ILE A 30 -22.72 60.47 22.95
C ILE A 30 -23.15 59.36 21.99
N HIS A 31 -23.22 59.65 20.67
CA HIS A 31 -23.51 58.62 19.68
C HIS A 31 -22.46 57.52 19.64
N TYR A 32 -21.17 57.85 19.76
CA TYR A 32 -20.09 56.88 19.87
C TYR A 32 -20.28 55.92 21.07
N ARG A 33 -20.56 56.49 22.25
CA ARG A 33 -20.81 55.70 23.48
C ARG A 33 -22.09 54.84 23.42
N GLN A 34 -23.03 55.19 22.53
CA GLN A 34 -24.22 54.39 22.22
C GLN A 34 -23.98 53.36 21.12
N GLU A 35 -22.73 53.20 20.69
CA GLU A 35 -22.33 52.29 19.57
C GLU A 35 -22.95 52.68 18.23
N LYS A 36 -23.48 53.92 18.11
CA LYS A 36 -24.00 54.49 16.87
C LYS A 36 -22.86 55.13 16.09
N TYR A 37 -21.92 54.29 15.65
CA TYR A 37 -20.65 54.75 15.07
C TYR A 37 -20.81 55.55 13.79
N LYS A 38 -21.78 55.21 12.95
CA LYS A 38 -22.05 55.95 11.68
C LYS A 38 -22.56 57.36 11.96
N GLU A 39 -23.50 57.50 12.87
CA GLU A 39 -24.03 58.77 13.34
C GLU A 39 -22.94 59.61 13.99
N ALA A 40 -22.13 58.99 14.86
CA ALA A 40 -21.00 59.66 15.49
C ALA A 40 -20.02 60.24 14.46
N ILE A 41 -19.67 59.49 13.43
CA ILE A 41 -18.80 59.95 12.31
C ILE A 41 -19.44 61.14 11.59
N GLY A 42 -20.76 61.09 11.33
CA GLY A 42 -21.49 62.21 10.71
C GLY A 42 -21.40 63.46 11.53
N GLU A 43 -21.64 63.39 12.86
CA GLU A 43 -21.60 64.51 13.77
C GLU A 43 -20.17 65.07 13.98
N TYR A 44 -19.14 64.23 14.10
CA TYR A 44 -17.74 64.67 14.15
C TYR A 44 -17.33 65.41 12.88
N ARG A 45 -17.75 64.97 11.69
CA ARG A 45 -17.49 65.64 10.41
C ARG A 45 -18.21 66.96 10.33
N ALA A 46 -19.46 67.00 10.78
CA ALA A 46 -20.22 68.25 10.88
C ALA A 46 -19.51 69.24 11.83
N PHE A 47 -19.07 68.76 13.00
CA PHE A 47 -18.25 69.57 13.93
C PHE A 47 -17.04 70.17 13.21
N LYS A 48 -16.26 69.40 12.49
CA LYS A 48 -15.04 69.87 11.79
C LYS A 48 -15.30 70.94 10.72
N SER A 49 -16.51 71.03 10.18
CA SER A 49 -16.89 72.00 9.19
C SER A 49 -17.48 73.27 9.78
N MET A 50 -17.71 73.33 11.09
CA MET A 50 -18.36 74.48 11.73
C MET A 50 -17.39 75.65 11.96
N THR A 51 -17.93 76.88 11.89
CA THR A 51 -17.23 78.09 12.36
C THR A 51 -17.06 77.97 13.88
N GLY A 52 -15.92 78.42 14.46
CA GLY A 52 -15.65 78.36 15.90
C GLY A 52 -14.95 77.11 16.37
N VAL A 53 -14.70 76.07 15.54
CA VAL A 53 -13.97 74.85 15.87
C VAL A 53 -12.60 75.16 16.50
N SER A 54 -11.86 76.13 15.96
CA SER A 54 -10.55 76.52 16.46
C SER A 54 -10.56 77.07 17.89
N SER A 55 -11.69 77.59 18.39
CA SER A 55 -11.83 78.10 19.76
C SER A 55 -12.19 76.98 20.78
N THR A 56 -12.54 75.79 20.32
CA THR A 56 -13.01 74.70 21.18
C THR A 56 -11.89 73.93 21.86
N GLY A 57 -10.68 73.90 21.28
CA GLY A 57 -9.60 72.98 21.67
C GLY A 57 -9.88 71.49 21.33
N LEU A 58 -11.01 71.20 20.63
CA LEU A 58 -11.46 69.83 20.34
C LEU A 58 -11.16 69.36 18.92
N ALA A 59 -10.68 70.29 18.05
CA ALA A 59 -10.45 70.01 16.62
C ALA A 59 -9.52 68.80 16.38
N GLU A 60 -8.48 68.74 17.18
CA GLU A 60 -7.50 67.65 17.13
C GLU A 60 -8.15 66.30 17.49
N LEU A 61 -9.00 66.27 18.55
CA LEU A 61 -9.64 65.07 19.02
C LEU A 61 -10.68 64.49 18.06
N ALA A 62 -11.24 65.29 17.17
CA ALA A 62 -12.25 64.82 16.24
C ALA A 62 -11.71 63.75 15.30
N ASP A 63 -10.51 63.91 14.75
CA ASP A 63 -9.88 62.88 13.89
C ASP A 63 -9.54 61.62 14.69
N TYR A 64 -9.14 61.75 15.96
CA TYR A 64 -8.91 60.61 16.83
C TYR A 64 -10.20 59.83 17.06
N SER A 65 -11.30 60.47 17.44
CA SER A 65 -12.59 59.82 17.68
C SER A 65 -13.21 59.24 16.40
N ILE A 66 -13.08 59.90 15.25
CA ILE A 66 -13.47 59.37 13.96
C ILE A 66 -12.69 58.10 13.64
N GLY A 67 -11.38 58.08 13.93
CA GLY A 67 -10.53 56.92 13.74
C GLY A 67 -11.03 55.70 14.53
N TYR A 68 -11.38 55.89 15.81
CA TYR A 68 -11.98 54.82 16.61
C TYR A 68 -13.34 54.38 16.09
N ALA A 69 -14.23 55.29 15.70
CA ALA A 69 -15.54 54.93 15.19
C ALA A 69 -15.43 54.10 13.88
N TYR A 70 -14.49 54.42 13.00
CA TYR A 70 -14.20 53.57 11.84
C TYR A 70 -13.58 52.24 12.21
N PHE A 71 -12.71 52.20 13.23
CA PHE A 71 -12.08 50.96 13.69
C PHE A 71 -13.13 49.98 14.23
N GLU A 72 -14.09 50.48 15.05
CA GLU A 72 -15.21 49.67 15.55
C GLU A 72 -16.12 49.15 14.41
N LEU A 73 -16.30 49.96 13.35
CA LEU A 73 -17.00 49.53 12.15
C LEU A 73 -16.18 48.58 11.24
N LYS A 74 -14.97 48.23 11.65
CA LYS A 74 -14.01 47.42 10.84
C LYS A 74 -13.64 48.03 9.51
N GLN A 75 -13.81 49.35 9.38
CA GLN A 75 -13.44 50.11 8.19
C GLN A 75 -12.00 50.64 8.36
N TYR A 76 -11.04 49.70 8.35
CA TYR A 76 -9.66 49.96 8.76
C TYR A 76 -8.94 50.99 7.90
N ASP A 77 -9.16 51.08 6.57
CA ASP A 77 -8.54 52.10 5.73
C ASP A 77 -9.02 53.51 6.09
N ALA A 78 -10.29 53.67 6.44
CA ALA A 78 -10.82 54.94 6.90
C ALA A 78 -10.29 55.32 8.29
N ALA A 79 -10.15 54.29 9.18
CA ALA A 79 -9.54 54.48 10.47
C ALA A 79 -8.07 54.93 10.35
N ILE A 80 -7.29 54.26 9.47
CA ILE A 80 -5.90 54.62 9.17
C ILE A 80 -5.82 56.10 8.73
N SER A 81 -6.67 56.49 7.81
CA SER A 81 -6.68 57.90 7.31
C SER A 81 -6.93 58.87 8.45
N SER A 82 -7.89 58.58 9.33
CA SER A 82 -8.27 59.45 10.44
C SER A 82 -7.17 59.52 11.53
N PHE A 83 -6.64 58.39 11.95
CA PHE A 83 -5.55 58.35 12.94
C PHE A 83 -4.27 59.00 12.40
N ARG A 84 -3.92 58.81 11.12
CA ARG A 84 -2.79 59.50 10.49
C ARG A 84 -2.96 61.03 10.48
N ASN A 85 -4.17 61.54 10.29
CA ASN A 85 -4.42 62.96 10.40
C ASN A 85 -4.24 63.46 11.83
N TYR A 86 -4.75 62.68 12.81
CA TYR A 86 -4.60 63.00 14.24
C TYR A 86 -3.13 63.11 14.65
N ILE A 87 -2.31 62.07 14.37
CA ILE A 87 -0.91 62.02 14.85
C ILE A 87 -0.02 63.15 14.31
N LYS A 88 -0.41 63.82 13.17
CA LYS A 88 0.32 64.97 12.59
C LYS A 88 0.28 66.18 13.45
N THR A 89 -0.84 66.40 14.14
CA THR A 89 -1.09 67.59 14.94
C THR A 89 -1.14 67.32 16.46
N ALA A 90 -1.19 66.02 16.82
CA ALA A 90 -1.37 65.56 18.20
C ALA A 90 -0.29 66.08 19.14
N THR A 91 -0.72 66.81 20.18
CA THR A 91 0.13 67.34 21.25
C THR A 91 0.15 66.45 22.50
N ASN A 92 -0.94 65.72 22.74
CA ASN A 92 -1.06 64.80 23.86
C ASN A 92 -0.32 63.49 23.54
N LYS A 93 0.77 63.21 24.26
CA LYS A 93 1.63 62.05 24.01
C LYS A 93 0.91 60.71 24.26
N GLU A 94 0.09 60.62 25.31
CA GLU A 94 -0.64 59.37 25.62
C GLU A 94 -1.61 59.01 24.49
N LYS A 95 -2.44 59.95 24.02
CA LYS A 95 -3.36 59.72 22.91
C LYS A 95 -2.64 59.54 21.60
N LYS A 96 -1.49 60.17 21.40
CA LYS A 96 -0.64 59.95 20.24
C LYS A 96 -0.05 58.56 20.20
N SER A 97 0.39 58.03 21.35
CA SER A 97 0.83 56.65 21.50
C SER A 97 -0.30 55.68 21.19
N GLU A 98 -1.49 55.91 21.76
CA GLU A 98 -2.66 55.08 21.54
C GLU A 98 -3.12 55.10 20.07
N ALA A 99 -3.09 56.27 19.39
CA ALA A 99 -3.38 56.34 17.98
C ALA A 99 -2.36 55.59 17.10
N ASN A 100 -1.07 55.61 17.46
CA ASN A 100 -0.06 54.78 16.83
C ASN A 100 -0.30 53.27 17.02
N LEU A 101 -0.75 52.86 18.20
CA LEU A 101 -1.15 51.47 18.45
C LEU A 101 -2.30 51.06 17.53
N ARG A 102 -3.36 51.88 17.45
CA ARG A 102 -4.51 51.61 16.57
C ARG A 102 -4.15 51.65 15.09
N LEU A 103 -3.21 52.49 14.67
CA LEU A 103 -2.65 52.45 13.34
C LEU A 103 -1.93 51.13 13.08
N GLY A 104 -1.09 50.70 13.99
CA GLY A 104 -0.43 49.41 13.93
C GLY A 104 -1.45 48.28 13.81
N ASP A 105 -2.47 48.24 14.69
CA ASP A 105 -3.54 47.23 14.66
C ASP A 105 -4.30 47.23 13.32
N ALA A 106 -4.67 48.44 12.81
CA ALA A 106 -5.40 48.55 11.55
C ALA A 106 -4.57 48.10 10.33
N TYR A 107 -3.28 48.38 10.32
CA TYR A 107 -2.37 47.89 9.30
C TYR A 107 -2.16 46.37 9.41
N PHE A 108 -2.00 45.85 10.58
CA PHE A 108 -1.91 44.39 10.84
C PHE A 108 -3.17 43.68 10.35
N LEU A 109 -4.37 44.16 10.72
CA LEU A 109 -5.66 43.61 10.32
C LEU A 109 -5.97 43.71 8.81
N THR A 110 -5.12 44.41 8.09
CA THR A 110 -5.20 44.58 6.62
C THR A 110 -3.97 43.99 5.91
N ASP A 111 -3.26 43.06 6.56
CA ASP A 111 -2.09 42.33 6.03
C ASP A 111 -0.96 43.28 5.52
N ARG A 112 -0.79 44.43 6.19
CA ARG A 112 0.26 45.43 5.87
C ARG A 112 1.27 45.50 7.01
N ASP A 113 1.93 44.37 7.28
CA ASP A 113 2.84 44.21 8.41
C ASP A 113 4.04 45.15 8.38
N ASP A 114 4.54 45.50 7.19
CA ASP A 114 5.60 46.48 6.98
C ASP A 114 5.25 47.87 7.56
N GLN A 115 3.99 48.29 7.44
CA GLN A 115 3.49 49.51 8.03
C GLN A 115 3.17 49.32 9.54
N ALA A 116 2.60 48.19 9.89
CA ALA A 116 2.26 47.88 11.29
C ALA A 116 3.49 48.00 12.21
N VAL A 117 4.65 47.41 11.83
CA VAL A 117 5.89 47.48 12.62
C VAL A 117 6.37 48.92 12.83
N VAL A 118 6.16 49.82 11.85
CA VAL A 118 6.53 51.24 11.97
C VAL A 118 5.67 51.94 13.04
N TYR A 119 4.35 51.76 12.99
CA TYR A 119 3.47 52.43 13.93
C TYR A 119 3.53 51.84 15.33
N TYR A 120 3.73 50.53 15.48
CA TYR A 120 4.04 49.95 16.82
C TYR A 120 5.37 50.50 17.36
N GLN A 121 6.39 50.68 16.52
CA GLN A 121 7.65 51.30 16.93
C GLN A 121 7.42 52.74 17.44
N ASN A 122 6.64 53.54 16.71
CA ASN A 122 6.32 54.89 17.11
C ASN A 122 5.61 54.94 18.47
N ALA A 123 4.73 53.96 18.75
CA ALA A 123 4.10 53.84 20.08
C ALA A 123 5.10 53.47 21.16
N ILE A 124 6.04 52.56 20.88
CA ILE A 124 7.12 52.15 21.82
C ILE A 124 8.02 53.34 22.16
N ASP A 125 8.37 54.15 21.16
CA ASP A 125 9.26 55.31 21.31
C ASP A 125 8.64 56.44 22.17
N LEU A 126 7.31 56.52 22.18
CA LEU A 126 6.58 57.46 23.04
C LEU A 126 6.62 57.06 24.53
N ASP A 127 6.85 55.78 24.80
CA ASP A 127 7.00 55.15 26.15
C ASP A 127 5.85 55.51 27.11
N GLU A 128 4.64 55.50 26.60
CA GLU A 128 3.41 55.79 27.35
C GLU A 128 2.72 54.46 27.77
N LYS A 129 1.42 54.44 27.93
CA LYS A 129 0.67 53.20 28.31
C LYS A 129 0.70 52.15 27.18
N ASN A 130 0.61 50.86 27.56
CA ASN A 130 0.51 49.70 26.67
C ASN A 130 1.75 49.48 25.76
N VAL A 131 2.94 49.86 26.22
CA VAL A 131 4.20 49.60 25.50
C VAL A 131 4.47 48.10 25.38
N ASP A 132 4.10 47.33 26.37
CA ASP A 132 4.19 45.86 26.33
C ASP A 132 3.33 45.26 25.23
N TYR A 133 2.11 45.79 25.01
CA TYR A 133 1.27 45.42 23.89
C TYR A 133 1.93 45.77 22.54
N ALA A 134 2.46 46.99 22.42
CA ALA A 134 3.13 47.43 21.20
C ALA A 134 4.34 46.54 20.85
N ILE A 135 5.15 46.21 21.84
CA ILE A 135 6.31 45.31 21.66
C ILE A 135 5.83 43.92 21.21
N TYR A 136 4.79 43.38 21.85
CA TYR A 136 4.23 42.08 21.49
C TYR A 136 3.73 42.06 20.04
N GLN A 137 2.88 43.01 19.68
CA GLN A 137 2.30 43.07 18.33
C GLN A 137 3.36 43.37 17.25
N LYS A 138 4.34 44.25 17.53
CA LYS A 138 5.48 44.43 16.64
C LYS A 138 6.25 43.17 16.40
N SER A 139 6.43 42.34 17.47
CA SER A 139 7.12 41.05 17.33
C SER A 139 6.34 40.06 16.44
N VAL A 140 5.01 40.05 16.57
CA VAL A 140 4.14 39.22 15.73
C VAL A 140 4.24 39.63 14.27
N SER A 141 4.07 40.93 13.99
CA SER A 141 4.20 41.48 12.61
C SER A 141 5.61 41.26 12.04
N SER A 142 6.67 41.37 12.88
CA SER A 142 8.03 41.03 12.44
C SER A 142 8.17 39.57 12.02
N GLY A 143 7.45 38.68 12.69
CA GLY A 143 7.38 37.25 12.32
C GLY A 143 6.72 37.00 10.97
N TYR A 144 5.63 37.71 10.66
CA TYR A 144 4.98 37.64 9.33
C TYR A 144 5.88 38.17 8.22
N LEU A 145 6.74 39.13 8.53
CA LEU A 145 7.78 39.62 7.61
C LEU A 145 9.02 38.72 7.56
N ALA A 146 9.00 37.54 8.19
CA ALA A 146 10.12 36.63 8.33
C ALA A 146 11.36 37.23 8.98
N ASN A 147 11.22 38.34 9.72
CA ASN A 147 12.31 38.96 10.47
C ASN A 147 12.40 38.29 11.87
N TYR A 148 12.87 37.06 11.90
CA TYR A 148 12.90 36.22 13.09
C TYR A 148 13.86 36.72 14.18
N GLU A 149 14.93 37.41 13.78
CA GLU A 149 15.89 38.00 14.72
C GLU A 149 15.29 39.18 15.47
N GLU A 150 14.60 40.08 14.79
CA GLU A 150 13.90 41.21 15.41
C GLU A 150 12.74 40.69 16.28
N LYS A 151 11.99 39.67 15.82
CA LYS A 151 10.97 39.02 16.63
C LYS A 151 11.55 38.50 17.94
N GLU A 152 12.67 37.77 17.90
CA GLU A 152 13.35 37.22 19.07
C GLU A 152 13.80 38.33 20.03
N ARG A 153 14.42 39.39 19.49
CA ARG A 153 14.86 40.56 20.25
C ARG A 153 13.71 41.23 21.03
N LEU A 154 12.58 41.45 20.33
CA LEU A 154 11.40 42.11 20.90
C LEU A 154 10.74 41.24 21.98
N LEU A 155 10.59 39.94 21.74
CA LEU A 155 10.00 39.02 22.71
C LEU A 155 10.88 38.91 23.99
N ASN A 156 12.19 38.83 23.83
CA ASN A 156 13.11 38.86 24.96
C ASN A 156 13.08 40.21 25.71
N LEU A 157 12.97 41.35 25.00
CA LEU A 157 12.78 42.67 25.59
C LEU A 157 11.50 42.69 26.45
N LEU A 158 10.39 42.14 25.94
CA LEU A 158 9.12 42.08 26.69
C LEU A 158 9.28 41.29 28.01
N LEU A 159 9.85 40.11 27.95
CA LEU A 159 10.03 39.26 29.12
C LEU A 159 10.97 39.89 30.15
N THR A 160 11.97 40.66 29.72
CA THR A 160 12.95 41.29 30.59
C THR A 160 12.40 42.57 31.21
N LYS A 161 11.81 43.46 30.42
CA LYS A 161 11.34 44.78 30.86
C LYS A 161 9.93 44.72 31.47
N TYR A 162 9.06 43.80 30.99
CA TYR A 162 7.66 43.68 31.38
C TYR A 162 7.27 42.26 31.82
N PRO A 163 7.96 41.65 32.81
CA PRO A 163 7.73 40.24 33.18
C PRO A 163 6.33 39.94 33.75
N LYS A 164 5.60 40.99 34.15
CA LYS A 164 4.21 40.89 34.65
C LYS A 164 3.17 41.27 33.59
N SER A 165 3.58 41.45 32.33
CA SER A 165 2.66 41.73 31.25
C SER A 165 1.65 40.60 31.04
N ASN A 166 0.41 40.95 30.70
CA ASN A 166 -0.60 39.98 30.30
C ASN A 166 -0.19 39.16 29.05
N TYR A 167 0.81 39.63 28.30
CA TYR A 167 1.35 38.96 27.10
C TYR A 167 2.52 38.03 27.44
N ALA A 168 3.01 37.97 28.68
CA ALA A 168 4.22 37.21 29.02
C ALA A 168 4.12 35.72 28.62
N THR A 169 3.01 35.05 28.90
CA THR A 169 2.78 33.65 28.53
C THR A 169 2.76 33.47 26.99
N ASN A 170 2.04 34.36 26.28
CA ASN A 170 2.01 34.33 24.82
C ASN A 170 3.40 34.61 24.23
N THR A 171 4.18 35.48 24.90
CA THR A 171 5.56 35.76 24.47
C THR A 171 6.47 34.54 24.54
N VAL A 172 6.37 33.74 25.61
CA VAL A 172 7.13 32.48 25.72
C VAL A 172 6.72 31.51 24.61
N PHE A 173 5.42 31.43 24.32
CA PHE A 173 4.91 30.59 23.22
C PHE A 173 5.39 31.07 21.85
N GLU A 174 5.37 32.37 21.62
CA GLU A 174 5.85 32.97 20.36
C GLU A 174 7.37 32.82 20.18
N LEU A 175 8.17 32.82 21.28
CA LEU A 175 9.59 32.49 21.22
C LEU A 175 9.80 31.04 20.80
N ALA A 176 9.06 30.11 21.40
CA ALA A 176 9.13 28.70 21.02
C ALA A 176 8.80 28.49 19.52
N ASN A 177 7.72 29.12 19.05
CA ASN A 177 7.33 29.08 17.63
C ASN A 177 8.42 29.69 16.72
N ASN A 178 9.01 30.82 17.15
CA ASN A 178 10.06 31.50 16.41
C ASN A 178 11.31 30.61 16.21
N TYR A 179 11.72 29.88 17.24
CA TYR A 179 12.80 28.92 17.14
C TYR A 179 12.42 27.71 16.29
N ARG A 180 11.20 27.21 16.43
CA ARG A 180 10.70 26.08 15.63
C ARG A 180 10.71 26.37 14.13
N VAL A 181 10.22 27.53 13.72
CA VAL A 181 10.21 27.94 12.28
C VAL A 181 11.63 28.03 11.72
N GLN A 182 12.60 28.41 12.54
CA GLN A 182 14.02 28.45 12.18
C GLN A 182 14.72 27.08 12.29
N ASN A 183 14.00 25.98 12.56
CA ASN A 183 14.54 24.64 12.83
C ASN A 183 15.51 24.56 14.01
N LYS A 184 15.47 25.53 14.91
CA LYS A 184 16.25 25.55 16.16
C LYS A 184 15.52 24.74 17.23
N ASN A 185 15.37 23.41 16.98
CA ASN A 185 14.51 22.52 17.76
C ASN A 185 14.85 22.49 19.26
N SER A 186 16.13 22.52 19.63
CA SER A 186 16.53 22.49 21.04
C SER A 186 16.05 23.71 21.83
N GLN A 187 16.14 24.92 21.24
CA GLN A 187 15.64 26.14 21.87
C GLN A 187 14.10 26.12 21.93
N ALA A 188 13.43 25.72 20.83
CA ALA A 188 11.98 25.59 20.80
C ALA A 188 11.48 24.67 21.92
N LEU A 189 12.08 23.48 22.07
CA LEU A 189 11.73 22.51 23.12
C LEU A 189 11.90 23.11 24.52
N THR A 190 12.92 23.92 24.77
CA THR A 190 13.13 24.56 26.07
C THR A 190 11.93 25.42 26.47
N PHE A 191 11.48 26.29 25.55
CA PHE A 191 10.36 27.18 25.80
C PHE A 191 9.00 26.46 25.82
N TYR A 192 8.76 25.49 24.93
CA TYR A 192 7.54 24.69 25.00
C TYR A 192 7.44 23.90 26.29
N LYS A 193 8.52 23.27 26.77
CA LYS A 193 8.55 22.57 28.07
C LYS A 193 8.29 23.51 29.24
N GLN A 194 8.81 24.73 29.20
CA GLN A 194 8.48 25.74 30.21
C GLN A 194 6.97 26.01 30.28
N ILE A 195 6.30 26.14 29.14
CA ILE A 195 4.84 26.35 29.07
C ILE A 195 4.10 25.15 29.67
N VAL A 196 4.49 23.94 29.24
CA VAL A 196 3.86 22.70 29.72
C VAL A 196 3.94 22.56 31.26
N THR A 197 5.03 23.05 31.89
CA THR A 197 5.20 22.98 33.32
C THR A 197 4.48 24.09 34.11
N THR A 198 4.22 25.24 33.46
CA THR A 198 3.71 26.44 34.14
C THR A 198 2.26 26.77 33.80
N GLN A 199 1.70 26.21 32.72
CA GLN A 199 0.40 26.62 32.15
C GLN A 199 -0.58 25.45 32.03
N ASP A 200 -0.69 24.62 33.04
CA ASP A 200 -1.55 23.45 33.06
C ASP A 200 -3.01 23.78 32.71
N GLY A 201 -3.66 22.99 31.89
CA GLY A 201 -5.05 23.16 31.47
C GLY A 201 -5.29 24.21 30.39
N THR A 202 -4.29 24.99 29.99
CA THR A 202 -4.44 26.09 29.03
C THR A 202 -4.38 25.62 27.57
N TYR A 203 -4.81 26.50 26.65
CA TYR A 203 -4.60 26.31 25.22
C TYR A 203 -3.12 26.23 24.86
N GLN A 204 -2.29 27.06 25.52
CA GLN A 204 -0.84 27.12 25.28
C GLN A 204 -0.16 25.80 25.67
N GLU A 205 -0.57 25.19 26.80
CA GLU A 205 -0.06 23.87 27.19
C GLU A 205 -0.38 22.82 26.12
N ARG A 206 -1.64 22.73 25.70
CA ARG A 206 -2.04 21.74 24.67
C ARG A 206 -1.28 21.90 23.37
N LYS A 207 -1.18 23.14 22.88
CA LYS A 207 -0.39 23.44 21.66
C LYS A 207 1.08 23.12 21.84
N SER A 208 1.67 23.46 22.99
CA SER A 208 3.08 23.19 23.27
C SER A 208 3.37 21.68 23.28
N ARG A 209 2.51 20.87 23.88
CA ARG A 209 2.67 19.40 23.86
C ARG A 209 2.58 18.84 22.46
N LEU A 210 1.63 19.33 21.64
CA LEU A 210 1.51 18.91 20.25
C LEU A 210 2.78 19.24 19.45
N GLU A 211 3.33 20.45 19.66
CA GLU A 211 4.56 20.87 18.97
C GLU A 211 5.81 20.11 19.47
N ILE A 212 5.90 19.83 20.80
CA ILE A 212 6.98 18.99 21.35
C ILE A 212 6.95 17.61 20.71
N GLY A 213 5.77 16.95 20.71
CA GLY A 213 5.60 15.64 20.05
C GLY A 213 5.94 15.67 18.57
N GLY A 214 5.50 16.73 17.86
CA GLY A 214 5.84 16.93 16.44
C GLY A 214 7.34 17.15 16.19
N ILE A 215 8.06 17.84 17.08
CA ILE A 215 9.52 17.98 17.00
C ILE A 215 10.19 16.61 17.19
N TYR A 216 9.78 15.87 18.23
CA TYR A 216 10.32 14.54 18.50
C TYR A 216 10.06 13.57 17.34
N LEU A 217 8.87 13.62 16.74
CA LEU A 217 8.55 12.78 15.57
C LEU A 217 9.47 13.07 14.37
N ARG A 218 9.73 14.35 14.08
CA ARG A 218 10.67 14.75 13.01
C ARG A 218 12.11 14.33 13.29
N ASP A 219 12.50 14.32 14.58
CA ASP A 219 13.83 13.89 15.03
C ASP A 219 13.92 12.35 15.19
N ASN A 220 12.89 11.59 14.76
CA ASN A 220 12.76 10.13 14.92
C ASN A 220 12.81 9.63 16.37
N LYS A 221 12.47 10.50 17.33
CA LYS A 221 12.34 10.18 18.76
C LYS A 221 10.90 9.74 19.03
N PHE A 222 10.58 8.54 18.57
CA PHE A 222 9.20 8.06 18.53
C PHE A 222 8.59 7.85 19.91
N GLU A 223 9.36 7.37 20.89
CA GLU A 223 8.88 7.12 22.27
C GLU A 223 8.55 8.41 22.99
N GLU A 224 9.41 9.42 22.85
CA GLU A 224 9.17 10.75 23.43
C GLU A 224 7.97 11.43 22.77
N ALA A 225 7.83 11.30 21.44
CA ALA A 225 6.68 11.81 20.72
C ALA A 225 5.37 11.15 21.19
N GLU A 226 5.37 9.82 21.29
CA GLU A 226 4.24 9.03 21.76
C GLU A 226 3.82 9.45 23.17
N THR A 227 4.78 9.70 24.07
CA THR A 227 4.52 10.16 25.45
C THR A 227 3.71 11.46 25.46
N GLU A 228 4.11 12.46 24.71
CA GLU A 228 3.40 13.75 24.66
C GLU A 228 2.02 13.64 24.02
N PHE A 229 1.90 12.86 22.95
CA PHE A 229 0.62 12.63 22.30
C PHE A 229 -0.36 11.84 23.16
N ARG A 230 0.11 10.82 23.90
CA ARG A 230 -0.73 10.08 24.86
C ARG A 230 -1.28 10.99 25.95
N ILE A 231 -0.47 11.90 26.50
CA ILE A 231 -0.92 12.87 27.51
C ILE A 231 -2.03 13.75 26.92
N LEU A 232 -1.86 14.25 25.68
CA LEU A 232 -2.89 15.05 25.02
C LEU A 232 -4.20 14.29 24.85
N ILE A 233 -4.12 13.07 24.36
CA ILE A 233 -5.30 12.23 24.09
C ILE A 233 -6.03 11.88 25.38
N GLN A 234 -5.29 11.52 26.44
CA GLN A 234 -5.89 11.14 27.72
C GLN A 234 -6.49 12.33 28.46
N LYS A 235 -5.76 13.46 28.51
CA LYS A 235 -6.17 14.63 29.27
C LYS A 235 -7.18 15.51 28.54
N TYR A 236 -7.09 15.56 27.20
CA TYR A 236 -7.87 16.46 26.36
C TYR A 236 -8.50 15.76 25.12
N PRO A 237 -9.24 14.65 25.31
CA PRO A 237 -9.67 13.79 24.18
C PRO A 237 -10.62 14.48 23.18
N LYS A 238 -11.27 15.57 23.59
CA LYS A 238 -12.23 16.31 22.75
C LYS A 238 -11.67 17.65 22.25
N SER A 239 -10.41 17.94 22.51
CA SER A 239 -9.76 19.15 22.00
C SER A 239 -9.24 18.92 20.59
N ILE A 240 -9.10 20.00 19.82
CA ILE A 240 -8.50 19.96 18.49
C ILE A 240 -7.07 19.38 18.54
N GLU A 241 -6.31 19.70 19.60
CA GLU A 241 -4.96 19.20 19.81
C GLU A 241 -4.94 17.71 20.17
N GLY A 242 -5.93 17.22 20.92
CA GLY A 242 -6.09 15.80 21.22
C GLY A 242 -6.42 14.97 19.96
N GLU A 243 -7.31 15.47 19.11
CA GLU A 243 -7.62 14.85 17.82
C GLU A 243 -6.40 14.89 16.88
N ALA A 244 -5.68 16.01 16.84
CA ALA A 244 -4.44 16.12 16.08
C ALA A 244 -3.37 15.13 16.56
N ALA A 245 -3.24 14.93 17.88
CA ALA A 245 -2.31 13.98 18.46
C ALA A 245 -2.57 12.54 18.04
N ILE A 246 -3.84 12.14 17.84
CA ILE A 246 -4.19 10.82 17.31
C ILE A 246 -3.62 10.66 15.87
N ASN A 247 -3.78 11.67 15.03
CA ASN A 247 -3.28 11.63 13.67
C ASN A 247 -1.73 11.62 13.62
N GLU A 248 -1.07 12.33 14.52
CA GLU A 248 0.39 12.32 14.61
C GLU A 248 0.92 10.98 15.17
N LEU A 249 0.20 10.33 16.09
CA LEU A 249 0.50 8.97 16.53
C LEU A 249 0.34 7.97 15.38
N GLU A 250 -0.73 8.07 14.59
CA GLU A 250 -0.92 7.22 13.39
C GLU A 250 0.30 7.32 12.46
N LYS A 251 0.77 8.54 12.17
CA LYS A 251 1.99 8.78 11.37
C LYS A 251 3.24 8.18 12.02
N SER A 252 3.36 8.30 13.35
CA SER A 252 4.48 7.73 14.10
C SER A 252 4.54 6.21 13.97
N TYR A 253 3.40 5.54 14.12
CA TYR A 253 3.30 4.08 13.99
C TYR A 253 3.52 3.61 12.54
N LEU A 254 3.06 4.40 11.57
CA LEU A 254 3.35 4.17 10.15
C LEU A 254 4.86 4.26 9.85
N ALA A 255 5.51 5.32 10.33
CA ALA A 255 6.94 5.54 10.11
C ALA A 255 7.83 4.43 10.71
N GLN A 256 7.34 3.75 11.75
CA GLN A 256 8.01 2.63 12.41
C GLN A 256 7.60 1.25 11.85
N ASN A 257 6.77 1.17 10.83
CA ASN A 257 6.13 -0.07 10.34
C ASN A 257 5.33 -0.82 11.43
N ARG A 258 4.82 -0.11 12.45
CA ARG A 258 4.09 -0.66 13.59
C ARG A 258 2.60 -0.37 13.56
N ILE A 259 2.05 -0.01 12.40
CA ILE A 259 0.63 0.39 12.28
C ILE A 259 -0.34 -0.69 12.76
N ALA A 260 0.07 -1.94 12.72
CA ALA A 260 -0.70 -3.07 13.23
C ALA A 260 -1.00 -2.99 14.74
N GLU A 261 -0.16 -2.30 15.52
CA GLU A 261 -0.32 -2.10 16.96
C GLU A 261 -1.22 -0.90 17.30
N PHE A 262 -1.44 -0.02 16.34
CA PHE A 262 -2.18 1.23 16.54
C PHE A 262 -3.62 1.03 17.05
N PRO A 263 -4.41 0.04 16.57
CA PRO A 263 -5.73 -0.24 17.13
C PRO A 263 -5.73 -0.59 18.61
N ASP A 264 -4.75 -1.37 19.06
CA ASP A 264 -4.62 -1.78 20.47
C ASP A 264 -4.23 -0.57 21.34
N LEU A 265 -3.36 0.29 20.82
CA LEU A 265 -3.06 1.57 21.47
C LEU A 265 -4.31 2.42 21.66
N LEU A 266 -5.10 2.63 20.61
CA LEU A 266 -6.32 3.42 20.68
C LEU A 266 -7.31 2.85 21.71
N ALA A 267 -7.49 1.53 21.71
CA ALA A 267 -8.32 0.83 22.67
C ALA A 267 -7.82 1.07 24.11
N SER A 268 -6.50 1.02 24.35
CA SER A 268 -5.88 1.30 25.65
C SER A 268 -6.09 2.74 26.13
N LEU A 269 -6.25 3.67 25.20
CA LEU A 269 -6.54 5.09 25.46
C LEU A 269 -8.05 5.39 25.58
N GLY A 270 -8.91 4.36 25.43
CA GLY A 270 -10.36 4.51 25.47
C GLY A 270 -10.95 5.20 24.23
N ILE A 271 -10.20 5.29 23.15
CA ILE A 271 -10.62 5.92 21.90
C ILE A 271 -11.39 4.91 21.05
N LYS A 272 -12.63 5.23 20.73
CA LYS A 272 -13.46 4.46 19.81
C LYS A 272 -13.18 4.90 18.36
N TYR A 273 -12.47 4.06 17.64
CA TYR A 273 -12.24 4.24 16.21
C TYR A 273 -13.35 3.56 15.42
N SER A 274 -13.90 4.21 14.40
CA SER A 274 -14.92 3.56 13.57
C SER A 274 -14.28 2.41 12.78
N GLN A 275 -15.02 1.29 12.63
CA GLN A 275 -14.54 0.13 11.85
C GLN A 275 -14.10 0.54 10.44
N SER A 276 -14.82 1.47 9.80
CA SER A 276 -14.47 1.97 8.46
C SER A 276 -13.14 2.74 8.44
N LYS A 277 -12.85 3.53 9.47
CA LYS A 277 -11.57 4.27 9.55
C LYS A 277 -10.43 3.30 9.85
N LEU A 278 -10.64 2.35 10.75
CA LEU A 278 -9.68 1.33 11.09
C LEU A 278 -9.34 0.43 9.90
N ASP A 279 -10.36 0.04 9.12
CA ASP A 279 -10.21 -0.72 7.88
C ASP A 279 -9.25 0.01 6.91
N SER A 280 -9.47 1.32 6.72
CA SER A 280 -8.60 2.12 5.85
C SER A 280 -7.18 2.29 6.40
N THR A 281 -7.05 2.56 7.70
CA THR A 281 -5.75 2.77 8.38
C THR A 281 -4.83 1.56 8.26
N LEU A 282 -5.38 0.34 8.36
CA LEU A 282 -4.59 -0.89 8.22
C LEU A 282 -4.41 -1.33 6.76
N TRP A 283 -5.43 -1.10 5.93
CA TRP A 283 -5.39 -1.52 4.53
C TRP A 283 -4.37 -0.75 3.68
N TYR A 284 -4.40 0.59 3.71
CA TYR A 284 -3.60 1.39 2.77
C TYR A 284 -2.10 1.16 2.87
N PRO A 285 -1.47 1.12 4.06
CA PRO A 285 -0.04 0.86 4.17
C PRO A 285 0.35 -0.54 3.71
N ALA A 286 -0.45 -1.55 4.07
CA ALA A 286 -0.21 -2.92 3.66
C ALA A 286 -0.35 -3.11 2.14
N ASN A 287 -1.36 -2.46 1.54
CA ASN A 287 -1.54 -2.43 0.08
C ASN A 287 -0.38 -1.72 -0.61
N GLN A 288 0.09 -0.59 -0.07
CA GLN A 288 1.22 0.13 -0.63
C GLN A 288 2.50 -0.71 -0.56
N ALA A 289 2.77 -1.37 0.56
CA ALA A 289 3.91 -2.27 0.69
C ALA A 289 3.90 -3.38 -0.40
N TYR A 290 2.72 -3.94 -0.71
CA TYR A 290 2.61 -4.91 -1.81
C TYR A 290 2.93 -4.27 -3.16
N LEU A 291 2.40 -3.08 -3.45
CA LEU A 291 2.66 -2.36 -4.70
C LEU A 291 4.14 -1.98 -4.88
N ASP A 292 4.84 -1.72 -3.78
CA ASP A 292 6.27 -1.43 -3.73
C ASP A 292 7.13 -2.71 -3.74
N ALA A 293 6.52 -3.88 -3.89
CA ALA A 293 7.14 -5.20 -3.85
C ALA A 293 7.85 -5.54 -2.52
N ASP A 294 7.46 -4.88 -1.43
CA ASP A 294 7.91 -5.18 -0.07
C ASP A 294 7.02 -6.26 0.55
N CYS A 295 7.33 -7.51 0.20
CA CYS A 295 6.52 -8.66 0.61
C CYS A 295 6.51 -8.88 2.14
N GLU A 296 7.57 -8.54 2.85
CA GLU A 296 7.63 -8.69 4.30
C GLU A 296 6.60 -7.78 4.99
N ASN A 297 6.65 -6.49 4.72
CA ASN A 297 5.70 -5.52 5.28
C ASN A 297 4.28 -5.73 4.76
N ALA A 298 4.11 -6.14 3.49
CA ALA A 298 2.81 -6.47 2.93
C ALA A 298 2.14 -7.64 3.67
N LYS A 299 2.84 -8.76 3.86
CA LYS A 299 2.32 -9.93 4.58
C LYS A 299 1.97 -9.60 6.03
N ASN A 300 2.86 -8.90 6.73
CA ASN A 300 2.64 -8.49 8.11
C ASN A 300 1.42 -7.56 8.24
N GLY A 301 1.35 -6.53 7.40
CA GLY A 301 0.25 -5.58 7.38
C GLY A 301 -1.09 -6.20 6.99
N MET A 302 -1.12 -7.04 5.95
CA MET A 302 -2.34 -7.76 5.53
C MET A 302 -2.83 -8.75 6.59
N SER A 303 -1.91 -9.46 7.25
CA SER A 303 -2.26 -10.39 8.33
C SER A 303 -2.86 -9.64 9.53
N ALA A 304 -2.29 -8.49 9.90
CA ALA A 304 -2.84 -7.62 10.92
C ALA A 304 -4.22 -7.10 10.51
N TYR A 305 -4.38 -6.64 9.28
CA TYR A 305 -5.66 -6.19 8.72
C TYR A 305 -6.74 -7.28 8.83
N LEU A 306 -6.43 -8.50 8.40
CA LEU A 306 -7.36 -9.63 8.46
C LEU A 306 -7.71 -10.06 9.88
N SER A 307 -6.80 -9.88 10.84
CA SER A 307 -7.02 -10.28 12.24
C SER A 307 -7.72 -9.23 13.10
N LYS A 308 -7.52 -7.93 12.79
CA LYS A 308 -8.04 -6.81 13.59
C LYS A 308 -9.38 -6.27 13.10
N ILE A 309 -9.76 -6.54 11.85
CA ILE A 309 -11.03 -6.10 11.27
C ILE A 309 -11.99 -7.27 11.21
N GLU A 310 -13.14 -7.14 11.86
CA GLU A 310 -14.14 -8.22 11.94
C GLU A 310 -14.72 -8.57 10.54
N GLN A 311 -14.96 -7.56 9.71
CA GLN A 311 -15.45 -7.73 8.33
C GLN A 311 -14.61 -6.87 7.38
N PRO A 312 -13.39 -7.31 7.02
CA PRO A 312 -12.49 -6.53 6.18
C PRO A 312 -13.02 -6.42 4.75
N ARG A 313 -13.16 -5.18 4.25
CA ARG A 313 -13.66 -4.91 2.88
C ARG A 313 -12.82 -5.55 1.80
N ASN A 314 -11.52 -5.63 2.04
CA ASN A 314 -10.55 -6.15 1.08
C ASN A 314 -10.08 -7.58 1.44
N TYR A 315 -10.94 -8.37 2.12
CA TYR A 315 -10.61 -9.73 2.57
C TYR A 315 -9.97 -10.57 1.47
N VAL A 316 -10.62 -10.66 0.32
CA VAL A 316 -10.17 -11.48 -0.81
C VAL A 316 -8.84 -10.99 -1.37
N THR A 317 -8.71 -9.67 -1.55
CA THR A 317 -7.48 -9.06 -2.07
C THR A 317 -6.31 -9.22 -1.09
N ALA A 318 -6.56 -9.10 0.22
CA ALA A 318 -5.53 -9.29 1.23
C ALA A 318 -4.99 -10.74 1.21
N HIS A 319 -5.88 -11.73 1.17
CA HIS A 319 -5.47 -13.14 1.04
C HIS A 319 -4.72 -13.39 -0.27
N PHE A 320 -5.17 -12.80 -1.38
CA PHE A 320 -4.50 -12.95 -2.65
C PHE A 320 -3.07 -12.38 -2.63
N TYR A 321 -2.87 -11.19 -2.07
CA TYR A 321 -1.54 -10.56 -1.99
C TYR A 321 -0.59 -11.31 -1.05
N ILE A 322 -1.08 -11.83 0.07
CA ILE A 322 -0.28 -12.69 0.94
C ILE A 322 0.13 -13.97 0.18
N ALA A 323 -0.80 -14.55 -0.59
CA ALA A 323 -0.51 -15.75 -1.39
C ALA A 323 0.56 -15.48 -2.45
N GLU A 324 0.46 -14.36 -3.19
CA GLU A 324 1.44 -13.96 -4.20
C GLU A 324 2.84 -13.78 -3.60
N CYS A 325 2.94 -13.08 -2.46
CA CYS A 325 4.21 -12.91 -1.76
C CYS A 325 4.82 -14.25 -1.33
N ASN A 326 4.03 -15.12 -0.69
CA ASN A 326 4.51 -16.44 -0.30
C ASN A 326 4.89 -17.31 -1.51
N TYR A 327 4.16 -17.17 -2.64
CA TYR A 327 4.50 -17.86 -3.88
C TYR A 327 5.88 -17.44 -4.42
N GLN A 328 6.17 -16.14 -4.43
CA GLN A 328 7.47 -15.59 -4.85
C GLN A 328 8.62 -16.07 -3.94
N GLU A 329 8.36 -16.16 -2.64
CA GLU A 329 9.32 -16.64 -1.64
C GLU A 329 9.43 -18.18 -1.60
N LYS A 330 8.65 -18.89 -2.42
CA LYS A 330 8.57 -20.36 -2.51
C LYS A 330 7.99 -21.05 -1.27
N GLU A 331 7.26 -20.32 -0.44
CA GLU A 331 6.50 -20.82 0.70
C GLU A 331 5.14 -21.36 0.20
N TYR A 332 5.19 -22.48 -0.53
CA TYR A 332 4.08 -22.96 -1.35
C TYR A 332 2.86 -23.42 -0.56
N GLU A 333 3.05 -24.03 0.60
CA GLU A 333 1.96 -24.48 1.48
C GLU A 333 1.18 -23.29 2.03
N THR A 334 1.89 -22.24 2.46
CA THR A 334 1.28 -21.00 2.95
C THR A 334 0.55 -20.27 1.80
N ALA A 335 1.16 -20.21 0.62
CA ALA A 335 0.53 -19.64 -0.56
C ALA A 335 -0.78 -20.37 -0.89
N LEU A 336 -0.79 -21.71 -0.88
CA LEU A 336 -1.99 -22.54 -1.11
C LEU A 336 -3.09 -22.25 -0.09
N PHE A 337 -2.75 -22.11 1.19
CA PHE A 337 -3.73 -21.76 2.22
C PHE A 337 -4.46 -20.45 1.86
N HIS A 338 -3.70 -19.43 1.50
CA HIS A 338 -4.29 -18.13 1.19
C HIS A 338 -5.02 -18.10 -0.16
N TYR A 339 -4.52 -18.77 -1.21
CA TYR A 339 -5.27 -18.91 -2.47
C TYR A 339 -6.60 -19.63 -2.26
N ASN A 340 -6.64 -20.68 -1.42
CA ASN A 340 -7.89 -21.37 -1.12
C ASN A 340 -8.91 -20.44 -0.44
N LYS A 341 -8.48 -19.50 0.42
CA LYS A 341 -9.36 -18.47 0.99
C LYS A 341 -9.95 -17.53 -0.06
N VAL A 342 -9.20 -17.24 -1.12
CA VAL A 342 -9.71 -16.49 -2.29
C VAL A 342 -10.74 -17.31 -3.05
N ILE A 343 -10.45 -18.58 -3.31
CA ILE A 343 -11.34 -19.49 -4.06
C ILE A 343 -12.66 -19.73 -3.32
N GLU A 344 -12.62 -19.90 -1.99
CA GLU A 344 -13.80 -20.06 -1.12
C GLU A 344 -14.82 -18.92 -1.27
N LYS A 345 -14.36 -17.70 -1.57
CA LYS A 345 -15.24 -16.53 -1.71
C LYS A 345 -15.85 -16.39 -3.11
N ASN A 346 -15.26 -17.02 -4.12
CA ASN A 346 -15.72 -16.97 -5.52
C ASN A 346 -15.94 -15.54 -6.05
N GLU A 347 -14.98 -14.66 -5.80
CA GLU A 347 -15.04 -13.24 -6.12
C GLU A 347 -13.80 -12.82 -6.96
N LYS A 348 -13.37 -11.57 -6.77
CA LYS A 348 -12.16 -11.01 -7.37
C LYS A 348 -10.94 -11.94 -7.16
N HIS A 349 -10.05 -12.03 -8.13
CA HIS A 349 -8.83 -12.87 -8.14
C HIS A 349 -9.06 -14.39 -8.19
N MET A 350 -10.31 -14.88 -8.28
CA MET A 350 -10.59 -16.32 -8.29
C MET A 350 -9.88 -17.06 -9.43
N LEU A 351 -9.87 -16.50 -10.62
CA LEU A 351 -9.23 -17.11 -11.80
C LEU A 351 -7.71 -17.28 -11.59
N ASP A 352 -7.04 -16.24 -11.07
CA ASP A 352 -5.61 -16.28 -10.80
C ASP A 352 -5.30 -17.25 -9.64
N ALA A 353 -6.10 -17.20 -8.59
CA ALA A 353 -5.96 -18.11 -7.47
C ALA A 353 -6.12 -19.58 -7.87
N LEU A 354 -7.12 -19.93 -8.70
CA LEU A 354 -7.29 -21.28 -9.23
C LEU A 354 -6.10 -21.71 -10.08
N PHE A 355 -5.62 -20.80 -10.94
CA PHE A 355 -4.47 -21.07 -11.79
C PHE A 355 -3.21 -21.38 -10.98
N HIS A 356 -2.89 -20.55 -9.99
CA HIS A 356 -1.74 -20.78 -9.11
C HIS A 356 -1.93 -22.01 -8.22
N THR A 357 -3.14 -22.24 -7.71
CA THR A 357 -3.46 -23.43 -6.89
C THR A 357 -3.29 -24.71 -7.68
N ALA A 358 -3.76 -24.78 -8.92
CA ALA A 358 -3.59 -25.93 -9.79
C ALA A 358 -2.10 -26.22 -10.04
N ASN A 359 -1.35 -25.19 -10.45
CA ASN A 359 0.09 -25.32 -10.71
C ASN A 359 0.89 -25.73 -9.47
N LEU A 360 0.57 -25.16 -8.29
CA LEU A 360 1.24 -25.51 -7.05
C LEU A 360 0.95 -26.94 -6.63
N ASN A 361 -0.30 -27.40 -6.69
CA ASN A 361 -0.64 -28.78 -6.40
C ASN A 361 0.09 -29.76 -7.33
N TYR A 362 0.19 -29.43 -8.63
CA TYR A 362 0.97 -30.23 -9.54
C TYR A 362 2.46 -30.29 -9.13
N ARG A 363 3.06 -29.14 -8.81
CA ARG A 363 4.46 -29.02 -8.36
C ARG A 363 4.73 -29.82 -7.07
N LEU A 364 3.77 -29.81 -6.15
CA LEU A 364 3.81 -30.56 -4.90
C LEU A 364 3.43 -32.05 -5.06
N LYS A 365 3.24 -32.52 -6.29
CA LYS A 365 2.86 -33.90 -6.66
C LYS A 365 1.47 -34.33 -6.16
N ASN A 366 0.61 -33.41 -5.79
CA ASN A 366 -0.80 -33.66 -5.46
C ASN A 366 -1.63 -33.69 -6.75
N ILE A 367 -1.46 -34.74 -7.57
CA ILE A 367 -1.96 -34.79 -8.94
C ILE A 367 -3.48 -34.71 -9.03
N GLU A 368 -4.19 -35.41 -8.13
CA GLU A 368 -5.65 -35.41 -8.05
C GLU A 368 -6.19 -33.99 -7.83
N LYS A 369 -5.65 -33.29 -6.82
CA LYS A 369 -6.05 -31.90 -6.51
C LYS A 369 -5.70 -30.95 -7.66
N ALA A 370 -4.52 -31.12 -8.25
CA ALA A 370 -4.12 -30.31 -9.40
C ALA A 370 -5.13 -30.45 -10.54
N ASN A 371 -5.54 -31.67 -10.86
CA ASN A 371 -6.53 -31.95 -11.89
C ASN A 371 -7.90 -31.32 -11.56
N GLU A 372 -8.37 -31.45 -10.33
CA GLU A 372 -9.62 -30.83 -9.87
C GLU A 372 -9.61 -29.30 -10.06
N TYR A 373 -8.53 -28.63 -9.67
CA TYR A 373 -8.42 -27.18 -9.83
C TYR A 373 -8.26 -26.74 -11.28
N TYR A 374 -7.56 -27.51 -12.12
CA TYR A 374 -7.52 -27.24 -13.57
C TYR A 374 -8.90 -27.40 -14.23
N ILE A 375 -9.70 -28.39 -13.85
CA ILE A 375 -11.08 -28.57 -14.31
C ILE A 375 -11.97 -27.40 -13.87
N GLN A 376 -11.82 -26.92 -12.63
CA GLN A 376 -12.54 -25.75 -12.15
C GLN A 376 -12.12 -24.49 -12.94
N LEU A 377 -10.82 -24.33 -13.16
CA LEU A 377 -10.28 -23.23 -13.95
C LEU A 377 -10.82 -23.24 -15.37
N GLU A 378 -10.89 -24.39 -16.04
CA GLU A 378 -11.41 -24.51 -17.43
C GLU A 378 -12.85 -23.97 -17.53
N LYS A 379 -13.68 -24.21 -16.52
CA LYS A 379 -15.09 -23.79 -16.51
C LYS A 379 -15.28 -22.28 -16.46
N ILE A 380 -14.35 -21.54 -15.89
CA ILE A 380 -14.48 -20.09 -15.67
C ILE A 380 -13.43 -19.26 -16.42
N ASN A 381 -12.45 -19.92 -17.05
CA ASN A 381 -11.33 -19.19 -17.67
C ASN A 381 -11.77 -18.41 -18.90
N THR A 382 -11.65 -17.10 -18.83
CA THR A 382 -11.86 -16.18 -19.96
C THR A 382 -10.53 -15.58 -20.48
N ASN A 383 -9.39 -15.95 -19.90
CA ASN A 383 -8.09 -15.43 -20.27
C ASN A 383 -7.39 -16.39 -21.25
N GLU A 384 -7.33 -15.99 -22.50
CA GLU A 384 -6.71 -16.78 -23.59
C GLU A 384 -5.24 -17.11 -23.32
N GLN A 385 -4.50 -16.23 -22.63
CA GLN A 385 -3.07 -16.46 -22.33
C GLN A 385 -2.85 -17.63 -21.34
N LYS A 386 -3.84 -17.96 -20.51
CA LYS A 386 -3.77 -19.08 -19.56
C LYS A 386 -4.15 -20.42 -20.20
N ILE A 387 -4.84 -20.43 -21.35
CA ILE A 387 -5.34 -21.65 -22.00
C ILE A 387 -4.22 -22.66 -22.31
N PRO A 388 -3.06 -22.29 -22.88
CA PRO A 388 -2.02 -23.27 -23.19
C PRO A 388 -1.49 -23.99 -21.94
N VAL A 389 -1.21 -23.22 -20.86
CA VAL A 389 -0.69 -23.79 -19.61
C VAL A 389 -1.75 -24.66 -18.92
N MET A 390 -3.00 -24.24 -18.92
CA MET A 390 -4.12 -24.98 -18.36
C MET A 390 -4.33 -26.30 -19.14
N ASN A 391 -4.37 -26.29 -20.47
CA ASN A 391 -4.52 -27.48 -21.27
C ASN A 391 -3.35 -28.45 -21.06
N LYS A 392 -2.12 -27.94 -20.96
CA LYS A 392 -0.94 -28.73 -20.61
C LYS A 392 -1.09 -29.38 -19.24
N GLY A 393 -1.52 -28.61 -18.23
CA GLY A 393 -1.79 -29.14 -16.90
C GLY A 393 -2.84 -30.25 -16.90
N LEU A 394 -3.97 -30.05 -17.62
CA LEU A 394 -5.02 -31.06 -17.78
C LEU A 394 -4.52 -32.31 -18.51
N MET A 395 -3.79 -32.15 -19.62
CA MET A 395 -3.19 -33.27 -20.35
C MET A 395 -2.34 -34.15 -19.44
N ILE A 396 -1.40 -33.53 -18.73
CA ILE A 396 -0.44 -34.26 -17.88
C ILE A 396 -1.14 -34.89 -16.66
N THR A 397 -2.04 -34.16 -16.00
CA THR A 397 -2.72 -34.67 -14.81
C THR A 397 -3.66 -35.83 -15.15
N HIS A 398 -4.45 -35.73 -16.24
CA HIS A 398 -5.26 -36.85 -16.72
C HIS A 398 -4.42 -38.06 -17.10
N PHE A 399 -3.30 -37.86 -17.79
CA PHE A 399 -2.38 -38.95 -18.11
C PHE A 399 -1.84 -39.66 -16.86
N LYS A 400 -1.35 -38.88 -15.87
CA LYS A 400 -0.84 -39.43 -14.61
C LYS A 400 -1.90 -40.17 -13.78
N LEU A 401 -3.16 -39.75 -13.92
CA LEU A 401 -4.32 -40.40 -13.30
C LEU A 401 -4.86 -41.57 -14.15
N LYS A 402 -4.19 -41.93 -15.24
CA LYS A 402 -4.61 -42.96 -16.20
C LYS A 402 -5.97 -42.74 -16.85
N ASN A 403 -6.43 -41.47 -16.84
CA ASN A 403 -7.62 -41.07 -17.59
C ASN A 403 -7.22 -40.73 -19.03
N TYR A 404 -6.88 -41.78 -19.78
CA TYR A 404 -6.30 -41.69 -21.10
C TYR A 404 -7.19 -40.98 -22.15
N PRO A 405 -8.53 -41.18 -22.15
CA PRO A 405 -9.39 -40.46 -23.13
C PRO A 405 -9.31 -38.95 -22.97
N GLU A 406 -9.35 -38.42 -21.74
CA GLU A 406 -9.23 -37.00 -21.51
C GLU A 406 -7.79 -36.49 -21.78
N ALA A 407 -6.76 -37.29 -21.43
CA ALA A 407 -5.37 -36.95 -21.78
C ALA A 407 -5.20 -36.73 -23.31
N ILE A 408 -5.75 -37.64 -24.15
CA ILE A 408 -5.75 -37.52 -25.60
C ILE A 408 -6.47 -36.25 -26.05
N LYS A 409 -7.66 -35.99 -25.52
CA LYS A 409 -8.44 -34.79 -25.85
C LYS A 409 -7.66 -33.48 -25.61
N TYR A 410 -6.94 -33.40 -24.48
CA TYR A 410 -6.13 -32.19 -24.18
C TYR A 410 -4.82 -32.18 -24.97
N ALA A 411 -4.24 -33.32 -25.31
CA ALA A 411 -3.11 -33.42 -26.24
C ALA A 411 -3.52 -32.85 -27.61
N ASP A 412 -4.70 -33.21 -28.12
CA ASP A 412 -5.20 -32.69 -29.41
C ASP A 412 -5.45 -31.17 -29.37
N LYS A 413 -6.02 -30.66 -28.24
CA LYS A 413 -6.17 -29.20 -28.07
C LYS A 413 -4.82 -28.48 -28.11
N ILE A 414 -3.78 -29.05 -27.50
CA ILE A 414 -2.43 -28.48 -27.51
C ILE A 414 -1.81 -28.52 -28.88
N LEU A 415 -1.91 -29.67 -29.58
CA LEU A 415 -1.35 -29.88 -30.92
C LEU A 415 -2.02 -29.00 -31.98
N ALA A 416 -3.25 -28.55 -31.77
CA ALA A 416 -3.92 -27.61 -32.66
C ALA A 416 -3.30 -26.19 -32.60
N ASN A 417 -2.47 -25.86 -31.60
CA ASN A 417 -1.79 -24.59 -31.49
C ASN A 417 -0.57 -24.54 -32.44
N GLN A 418 -0.63 -23.71 -33.46
CA GLN A 418 0.46 -23.55 -34.46
C GLN A 418 1.75 -22.97 -33.86
N GLN A 419 1.68 -22.26 -32.77
CA GLN A 419 2.84 -21.63 -32.10
C GLN A 419 3.50 -22.53 -31.05
N LEU A 420 3.09 -23.79 -30.96
CA LEU A 420 3.65 -24.73 -29.99
C LEU A 420 5.12 -25.03 -30.33
N THR A 421 5.98 -25.02 -29.31
CA THR A 421 7.40 -25.40 -29.44
C THR A 421 7.54 -26.87 -29.85
N THR A 422 8.71 -27.23 -30.39
CA THR A 422 9.02 -28.63 -30.75
C THR A 422 8.90 -29.54 -29.53
N GLU A 423 9.45 -29.15 -28.36
CA GLU A 423 9.34 -29.87 -27.11
C GLU A 423 7.88 -30.04 -26.63
N GLY A 424 7.07 -28.98 -26.77
CA GLY A 424 5.64 -29.07 -26.46
C GLY A 424 4.87 -30.01 -27.35
N LYS A 425 5.23 -30.08 -28.66
CA LYS A 425 4.65 -31.06 -29.61
C LYS A 425 5.07 -32.47 -29.25
N GLU A 426 6.34 -32.66 -28.96
CA GLU A 426 6.93 -33.94 -28.59
C GLU A 426 6.21 -34.53 -27.35
N GLU A 427 6.14 -33.75 -26.25
CA GLU A 427 5.44 -34.17 -25.04
C GLU A 427 3.96 -34.51 -25.30
N ALA A 428 3.26 -33.68 -26.08
CA ALA A 428 1.86 -33.93 -26.40
C ALA A 428 1.68 -35.18 -27.26
N TYR A 429 2.54 -35.43 -28.27
CA TYR A 429 2.51 -36.64 -29.05
C TYR A 429 2.87 -37.88 -28.23
N MET A 430 3.85 -37.78 -27.32
CA MET A 430 4.24 -38.88 -26.46
C MET A 430 3.09 -39.31 -25.53
N ILE A 431 2.44 -38.35 -24.88
CA ILE A 431 1.25 -38.61 -24.02
C ILE A 431 0.11 -39.18 -24.88
N LYS A 432 -0.15 -38.65 -26.06
CA LYS A 432 -1.18 -39.15 -26.98
C LYS A 432 -0.88 -40.58 -27.43
N ALA A 433 0.37 -40.87 -27.81
CA ALA A 433 0.81 -42.16 -28.22
C ALA A 433 0.66 -43.22 -27.13
N THR A 434 1.23 -42.92 -25.95
CA THR A 434 1.16 -43.82 -24.80
C THR A 434 -0.28 -44.06 -24.36
N SER A 435 -1.10 -42.98 -24.34
CA SER A 435 -2.52 -43.09 -23.94
C SER A 435 -3.30 -43.98 -24.90
N ASN A 436 -3.11 -43.85 -26.22
CA ASN A 436 -3.74 -44.72 -27.22
C ASN A 436 -3.24 -46.15 -27.12
N PHE A 437 -1.95 -46.35 -26.89
CA PHE A 437 -1.37 -47.69 -26.68
C PHE A 437 -2.00 -48.40 -25.47
N GLU A 438 -2.11 -47.74 -24.33
CA GLU A 438 -2.74 -48.28 -23.13
C GLU A 438 -4.25 -48.57 -23.27
N LEU A 439 -4.93 -47.87 -24.20
CA LEU A 439 -6.33 -48.13 -24.59
C LEU A 439 -6.48 -49.25 -25.64
N GLY A 440 -5.37 -49.76 -26.21
CA GLY A 440 -5.40 -50.77 -27.26
C GLY A 440 -5.67 -50.17 -28.67
N ASN A 441 -5.67 -48.83 -28.82
CA ASN A 441 -5.82 -48.14 -30.09
C ASN A 441 -4.46 -48.11 -30.83
N THR A 442 -4.03 -49.26 -31.35
CA THR A 442 -2.66 -49.47 -31.88
C THR A 442 -2.36 -48.58 -33.08
N ASP A 443 -3.32 -48.35 -33.97
CA ASP A 443 -3.13 -47.56 -35.21
C ASP A 443 -2.89 -46.08 -34.86
N GLU A 444 -3.69 -45.50 -33.95
CA GLU A 444 -3.53 -44.13 -33.46
C GLU A 444 -2.24 -43.95 -32.64
N ALA A 445 -1.88 -45.00 -31.87
CA ALA A 445 -0.62 -45.00 -31.11
C ALA A 445 0.57 -44.99 -32.08
N GLU A 446 0.56 -45.81 -33.14
CA GLU A 446 1.59 -45.88 -34.14
C GLU A 446 1.81 -44.52 -34.83
N ILE A 447 0.72 -43.87 -35.28
CA ILE A 447 0.78 -42.54 -35.93
C ILE A 447 1.43 -41.53 -34.98
N ALA A 448 1.05 -41.53 -33.69
CA ALA A 448 1.57 -40.59 -32.73
C ALA A 448 3.04 -40.88 -32.36
N TYR A 449 3.45 -42.16 -32.16
CA TYR A 449 4.86 -42.52 -31.90
C TYR A 449 5.75 -42.15 -33.08
N LYS A 450 5.31 -42.32 -34.33
CA LYS A 450 6.06 -41.86 -35.52
C LYS A 450 6.35 -40.37 -35.45
N LYS A 451 5.40 -39.56 -34.95
CA LYS A 451 5.63 -38.13 -34.77
C LYS A 451 6.65 -37.83 -33.66
N VAL A 452 6.66 -38.61 -32.56
CA VAL A 452 7.71 -38.50 -31.57
C VAL A 452 9.08 -38.82 -32.17
N VAL A 453 9.22 -39.90 -32.91
CA VAL A 453 10.49 -40.26 -33.56
C VAL A 453 10.99 -39.17 -34.53
N GLU A 454 10.07 -38.47 -35.24
CA GLU A 454 10.40 -37.35 -36.12
C GLU A 454 10.89 -36.12 -35.35
N LEU A 455 10.32 -35.82 -34.17
CA LEU A 455 10.55 -34.60 -33.42
C LEU A 455 11.67 -34.73 -32.40
N SER A 456 11.75 -35.86 -31.73
CA SER A 456 12.68 -36.09 -30.60
C SER A 456 14.08 -36.50 -31.06
N THR A 457 15.06 -36.15 -30.22
CA THR A 457 16.48 -36.57 -30.38
C THR A 457 17.02 -37.28 -29.14
N ASP A 458 16.20 -37.48 -28.13
CA ASP A 458 16.59 -37.98 -26.81
C ASP A 458 15.92 -39.33 -26.46
N ILE A 459 15.68 -39.56 -25.16
CA ILE A 459 15.11 -40.79 -24.62
C ILE A 459 13.73 -41.09 -25.18
N ASP A 460 12.92 -40.08 -25.48
CA ASP A 460 11.57 -40.24 -26.00
C ASP A 460 11.59 -40.83 -27.41
N LYS A 461 12.59 -40.48 -28.21
CA LYS A 461 12.83 -41.10 -29.50
C LYS A 461 13.13 -42.60 -29.38
N ALA A 462 13.97 -42.95 -28.38
CA ALA A 462 14.34 -44.35 -28.17
C ALA A 462 13.13 -45.18 -27.69
N GLU A 463 12.34 -44.60 -26.77
CA GLU A 463 11.12 -45.23 -26.27
C GLU A 463 10.10 -45.40 -27.41
N ALA A 464 9.80 -44.32 -28.14
CA ALA A 464 8.85 -44.35 -29.23
C ALA A 464 9.26 -45.35 -30.35
N GLY A 465 10.56 -45.39 -30.69
CA GLY A 465 11.08 -46.38 -31.63
C GLY A 465 10.90 -47.82 -31.21
N TYR A 466 11.16 -48.12 -29.92
CA TYR A 466 10.86 -49.42 -29.36
C TYR A 466 9.36 -49.76 -29.36
N LYS A 467 8.51 -48.78 -28.96
CA LYS A 467 7.06 -48.95 -28.92
C LYS A 467 6.45 -49.23 -30.30
N LEU A 468 7.00 -48.65 -31.37
CA LEU A 468 6.60 -48.99 -32.73
C LEU A 468 6.85 -50.47 -33.06
N CYS A 469 8.01 -51.01 -32.68
CA CYS A 469 8.30 -52.46 -32.85
C CYS A 469 7.33 -53.33 -31.97
N GLU A 470 7.01 -52.88 -30.75
CA GLU A 470 6.09 -53.56 -29.86
C GLU A 470 4.66 -53.63 -30.42
N ILE A 471 4.19 -52.55 -31.08
CA ILE A 471 2.87 -52.48 -31.73
C ILE A 471 2.77 -53.55 -32.83
N HIS A 472 3.71 -53.65 -33.76
CA HIS A 472 3.67 -54.62 -34.82
C HIS A 472 3.78 -56.06 -34.27
N PHE A 473 4.52 -56.27 -33.19
CA PHE A 473 4.53 -57.57 -32.49
C PHE A 473 3.14 -57.94 -31.96
N LEU A 474 2.43 -56.99 -31.35
CA LEU A 474 1.07 -57.22 -30.81
C LEU A 474 0.04 -57.45 -31.93
N GLN A 475 0.26 -56.89 -33.11
CA GLN A 475 -0.55 -57.10 -34.30
C GLN A 475 -0.29 -58.44 -34.98
N GLY A 476 0.72 -59.20 -34.48
CA GLY A 476 1.08 -60.51 -35.04
C GLY A 476 1.99 -60.47 -36.26
N GLU A 477 2.52 -59.31 -36.62
CA GLU A 477 3.36 -59.06 -37.79
C GLU A 477 4.84 -59.41 -37.53
N TYR A 478 5.12 -60.63 -37.05
CA TYR A 478 6.42 -61.04 -36.48
C TYR A 478 7.61 -60.83 -37.42
N LYS A 479 7.50 -61.16 -38.74
CA LYS A 479 8.58 -60.92 -39.70
C LYS A 479 8.88 -59.46 -39.95
N GLN A 480 7.83 -58.63 -39.91
CA GLN A 480 7.98 -57.17 -40.02
C GLN A 480 8.62 -56.64 -38.73
N THR A 481 8.18 -57.10 -37.57
CA THR A 481 8.75 -56.72 -36.28
C THR A 481 10.24 -57.04 -36.21
N GLU A 482 10.66 -58.23 -36.67
CA GLU A 482 12.09 -58.60 -36.78
C GLU A 482 12.89 -57.55 -37.55
N ALA A 483 12.44 -57.23 -38.76
CA ALA A 483 13.11 -56.24 -39.62
C ALA A 483 13.17 -54.86 -39.01
N GLU A 484 12.10 -54.44 -38.34
CA GLU A 484 12.02 -53.15 -37.64
C GLU A 484 12.91 -53.08 -36.42
N VAL A 485 12.94 -54.14 -35.58
CA VAL A 485 13.87 -54.21 -34.48
C VAL A 485 15.31 -54.11 -34.94
N PHE A 486 15.70 -54.83 -36.02
CA PHE A 486 17.04 -54.66 -36.60
C PHE A 486 17.30 -53.23 -37.11
N SER A 487 16.33 -52.62 -37.75
CA SER A 487 16.43 -51.23 -38.18
C SER A 487 16.62 -50.26 -37.00
N TYR A 488 15.85 -50.46 -35.94
CA TYR A 488 15.96 -49.71 -34.70
C TYR A 488 17.33 -49.91 -34.04
N LEU A 489 17.80 -51.12 -33.88
CA LEU A 489 19.11 -51.45 -33.30
C LEU A 489 20.27 -50.87 -34.13
N LYS A 490 20.15 -50.85 -35.43
CA LYS A 490 21.15 -50.27 -36.36
C LYS A 490 21.32 -48.76 -36.16
N GLN A 491 20.29 -48.06 -35.71
CA GLN A 491 20.34 -46.62 -35.38
C GLN A 491 21.19 -46.34 -34.12
N LYS A 492 21.54 -47.37 -33.34
CA LYS A 492 22.33 -47.30 -32.10
C LYS A 492 21.78 -46.26 -31.15
N PRO A 493 20.52 -46.34 -30.72
CA PRO A 493 19.99 -45.41 -29.73
C PRO A 493 20.86 -45.43 -28.49
N SER A 494 21.17 -44.24 -27.96
CA SER A 494 22.13 -44.07 -26.85
C SER A 494 21.63 -44.59 -25.50
N TYR A 495 20.39 -45.06 -25.40
CA TYR A 495 19.71 -45.44 -24.17
C TYR A 495 19.66 -46.95 -24.02
N GLY A 496 20.58 -47.52 -23.23
CA GLY A 496 20.76 -48.95 -23.05
C GLY A 496 19.52 -49.72 -22.63
N TYR A 497 18.63 -49.12 -21.86
CA TYR A 497 17.37 -49.74 -21.43
C TYR A 497 16.49 -50.11 -22.62
N TRP A 498 16.21 -49.16 -23.54
CA TRP A 498 15.37 -49.41 -24.72
C TRP A 498 16.03 -50.35 -25.70
N LEU A 499 17.36 -50.36 -25.78
CA LEU A 499 18.11 -51.39 -26.53
C LEU A 499 17.89 -52.77 -25.95
N GLY A 500 17.98 -52.91 -24.61
CA GLY A 500 17.72 -54.16 -23.91
C GLY A 500 16.29 -54.66 -24.13
N LYS A 501 15.30 -53.77 -24.05
CA LYS A 501 13.90 -54.08 -24.38
C LYS A 501 13.71 -54.53 -25.82
N ALA A 502 14.39 -53.93 -26.80
CA ALA A 502 14.32 -54.33 -28.19
C ALA A 502 14.93 -55.70 -28.44
N TYR A 503 16.05 -56.05 -27.80
CA TYR A 503 16.61 -57.39 -27.86
C TYR A 503 15.72 -58.43 -27.19
N ILE A 504 15.08 -58.13 -26.09
CA ILE A 504 14.11 -59.02 -25.45
C ILE A 504 12.91 -59.25 -26.38
N LEU A 505 12.37 -58.20 -27.00
CA LEU A 505 11.30 -58.28 -27.98
C LEU A 505 11.72 -59.15 -29.18
N LEU A 506 12.96 -59.02 -29.65
CA LEU A 506 13.50 -59.85 -30.72
C LEU A 506 13.53 -61.35 -30.31
N GLY A 507 13.86 -61.64 -29.04
CA GLY A 507 13.73 -62.99 -28.50
C GLY A 507 12.29 -63.50 -28.56
N ASP A 508 11.31 -62.66 -28.18
CA ASP A 508 9.88 -63.02 -28.29
C ASP A 508 9.43 -63.23 -29.74
N VAL A 509 9.91 -62.41 -30.67
CA VAL A 509 9.67 -62.57 -32.09
C VAL A 509 10.15 -63.90 -32.60
N TYR A 510 11.38 -64.33 -32.23
CA TYR A 510 11.92 -65.65 -32.63
C TYR A 510 11.11 -66.81 -32.06
N VAL A 511 10.65 -66.70 -30.84
CA VAL A 511 9.72 -67.71 -30.25
C VAL A 511 8.44 -67.81 -31.09
N LYS A 512 7.87 -66.66 -31.52
CA LYS A 512 6.66 -66.64 -32.35
C LYS A 512 6.89 -67.13 -33.79
N LEU A 513 8.13 -67.07 -34.27
CA LEU A 513 8.56 -67.61 -35.59
C LEU A 513 9.03 -69.07 -35.48
N ASP A 514 8.91 -69.71 -34.34
CA ASP A 514 9.34 -71.09 -34.06
C ASP A 514 10.87 -71.31 -34.18
N ASP A 515 11.66 -70.23 -34.00
CA ASP A 515 13.13 -70.26 -34.03
C ASP A 515 13.69 -70.09 -32.61
N ASN A 516 13.49 -71.15 -31.80
CA ASN A 516 13.94 -71.17 -30.41
C ASN A 516 15.47 -71.06 -30.29
N PHE A 517 16.22 -71.47 -31.31
CA PHE A 517 17.67 -71.35 -31.27
C PHE A 517 18.10 -69.89 -31.25
N GLN A 518 17.57 -69.09 -32.18
CA GLN A 518 17.85 -67.65 -32.21
C GLN A 518 17.27 -66.93 -31.01
N ALA A 519 16.09 -67.34 -30.52
CA ALA A 519 15.49 -66.77 -29.30
C ALA A 519 16.44 -66.93 -28.09
N LYS A 520 16.93 -68.17 -27.83
CA LYS A 520 17.86 -68.44 -26.72
C LYS A 520 19.19 -67.70 -26.90
N ALA A 521 19.75 -67.67 -28.09
CA ALA A 521 21.01 -66.98 -28.37
C ALA A 521 20.88 -65.45 -28.12
N THR A 522 19.76 -64.89 -28.55
CA THR A 522 19.49 -63.43 -28.35
C THR A 522 19.32 -63.09 -26.88
N LEU A 523 18.51 -63.84 -26.12
CA LEU A 523 18.29 -63.60 -24.71
C LEU A 523 19.56 -63.84 -23.87
N GLN A 524 20.36 -64.90 -24.21
CA GLN A 524 21.64 -65.12 -23.57
C GLN A 524 22.62 -63.96 -23.81
N SER A 525 22.66 -63.46 -25.04
CA SER A 525 23.48 -62.26 -25.38
C SER A 525 23.10 -61.06 -24.54
N VAL A 526 21.79 -60.81 -24.25
CA VAL A 526 21.35 -59.73 -23.34
C VAL A 526 21.90 -59.99 -21.91
N ILE A 527 21.80 -61.21 -21.41
CA ILE A 527 22.27 -61.54 -20.07
C ILE A 527 23.80 -61.33 -19.92
N ASP A 528 24.55 -61.66 -20.98
CA ASP A 528 26.02 -61.59 -20.95
C ASP A 528 26.57 -60.20 -21.17
N HIS A 529 25.88 -59.34 -21.92
CA HIS A 529 26.43 -58.08 -22.38
C HIS A 529 25.71 -56.85 -21.84
N TYR A 530 24.48 -56.95 -21.31
CA TYR A 530 23.76 -55.79 -20.78
C TYR A 530 24.37 -55.39 -19.44
N LYS A 531 24.60 -54.07 -19.23
CA LYS A 531 25.28 -53.51 -18.05
C LYS A 531 24.39 -52.65 -17.18
N GLY A 532 23.10 -52.52 -17.47
CA GLY A 532 22.13 -51.77 -16.66
C GLY A 532 21.85 -52.50 -15.31
N LYS A 533 21.32 -51.75 -14.35
CA LYS A 533 20.91 -52.27 -13.06
C LYS A 533 19.37 -52.29 -12.90
N ASP A 534 18.69 -52.32 -14.02
CA ASP A 534 17.24 -52.32 -14.18
C ASP A 534 16.69 -53.77 -14.31
N ASP A 535 15.49 -53.91 -14.83
CA ASP A 535 14.76 -55.17 -14.99
C ASP A 535 15.12 -56.00 -16.23
N ILE A 536 15.99 -55.51 -17.08
CA ILE A 536 16.32 -56.17 -18.40
C ILE A 536 16.91 -57.57 -18.17
N ILE A 537 17.94 -57.72 -17.33
CA ILE A 537 18.56 -59.04 -17.11
C ILE A 537 17.58 -60.03 -16.43
N PRO A 538 16.83 -59.62 -15.38
CA PRO A 538 15.77 -60.47 -14.82
C PRO A 538 14.77 -60.97 -15.84
N ILE A 539 14.22 -60.07 -16.67
CA ILE A 539 13.25 -60.43 -17.71
C ILE A 539 13.85 -61.36 -18.76
N ALA A 540 15.08 -61.11 -19.22
CA ALA A 540 15.76 -61.97 -20.21
C ALA A 540 15.99 -63.38 -19.66
N LYS A 541 16.39 -63.52 -18.38
CA LYS A 541 16.56 -64.83 -17.71
C LYS A 541 15.26 -65.59 -17.59
N GLU A 542 14.19 -64.94 -17.15
CA GLU A 542 12.86 -65.55 -17.00
C GLU A 542 12.38 -66.10 -18.35
N LYS A 543 12.48 -65.31 -19.41
CA LYS A 543 12.09 -65.74 -20.77
C LYS A 543 12.96 -66.87 -21.31
N LEU A 544 14.26 -66.84 -21.07
CA LEU A 544 15.18 -67.90 -21.46
C LEU A 544 14.85 -69.22 -20.76
N GLU A 545 14.58 -69.22 -19.47
CA GLU A 545 14.19 -70.43 -18.72
C GLU A 545 12.82 -70.95 -19.18
N ALA A 546 11.86 -70.07 -19.48
CA ALA A 546 10.56 -70.44 -20.03
C ALA A 546 10.67 -71.18 -21.38
N ILE A 547 11.58 -70.74 -22.29
CA ILE A 547 11.82 -71.40 -23.56
C ILE A 547 12.42 -72.79 -23.31
N LYS A 548 13.44 -72.93 -22.45
CA LYS A 548 14.05 -74.22 -22.13
C LYS A 548 13.03 -75.21 -21.51
N ALA A 549 12.22 -74.76 -20.58
CA ALA A 549 11.20 -75.60 -19.96
C ALA A 549 10.15 -76.07 -20.99
N THR A 550 9.84 -75.24 -21.99
CA THR A 550 8.90 -75.60 -23.06
C THR A 550 9.51 -76.64 -24.01
N GLU A 551 10.80 -76.55 -24.34
CA GLU A 551 11.53 -77.56 -25.12
C GLU A 551 11.63 -78.89 -24.37
N GLU A 552 12.08 -78.86 -23.13
CA GLU A 552 12.14 -80.09 -22.29
C GLU A 552 10.79 -80.78 -22.18
N ALA A 553 9.69 -80.00 -22.05
CA ALA A 553 8.34 -80.58 -22.00
C ALA A 553 7.88 -81.15 -23.37
N LYS A 554 8.38 -80.61 -24.51
CA LYS A 554 8.16 -81.23 -25.81
C LYS A 554 8.96 -82.51 -26.00
N ASP A 555 10.23 -82.42 -25.72
CA ASP A 555 11.12 -83.58 -25.81
C ASP A 555 10.61 -84.78 -24.97
N ASN A 556 10.19 -84.51 -23.71
CA ASN A 556 9.61 -85.51 -22.84
C ASN A 556 8.30 -86.12 -23.39
N LYS A 557 7.47 -85.32 -24.07
CA LYS A 557 6.25 -85.82 -24.72
C LYS A 557 6.55 -86.66 -25.97
N GLU A 558 7.51 -86.24 -26.76
CA GLU A 558 7.95 -87.01 -27.92
C GLU A 558 8.60 -88.35 -27.48
N GLU A 559 9.37 -88.37 -26.37
CA GLU A 559 9.89 -89.61 -25.78
C GLU A 559 8.77 -90.52 -25.27
N GLU A 560 7.74 -89.96 -24.55
CA GLU A 560 6.57 -90.71 -24.11
C GLU A 560 5.75 -91.27 -25.30
N GLU A 561 5.55 -90.50 -26.40
CA GLU A 561 4.85 -90.98 -27.59
C GLU A 561 5.65 -92.06 -28.34
N ILE A 562 6.99 -92.01 -28.34
CA ILE A 562 7.86 -93.03 -28.96
C ILE A 562 7.85 -94.27 -28.12
N GLU A 563 7.85 -94.22 -26.77
CA GLU A 563 7.74 -95.39 -25.88
C GLU A 563 6.38 -96.07 -26.03
N ILE A 564 5.30 -95.36 -26.28
CA ILE A 564 3.97 -95.92 -26.52
C ILE A 564 3.93 -96.67 -27.88
N ASP A 565 4.54 -96.13 -28.93
CA ASP A 565 4.57 -96.72 -30.28
C ASP A 565 5.48 -97.95 -30.37
N ILE A 566 6.41 -98.15 -29.46
CA ILE A 566 7.29 -99.32 -29.38
C ILE A 566 6.64 -100.42 -28.58
N THR A 567 5.59 -100.13 -27.79
CA THR A 567 4.90 -101.08 -26.92
C THR A 567 3.56 -101.61 -27.43
N GLU A 568 3.06 -101.13 -28.57
CA GLU A 568 1.96 -101.66 -29.37
C GLU A 568 2.51 -102.54 -30.50
#